data_a169bd2a804667da6570aa5c98b5755d
#
_entry.id   a169bd2a804667da6570aa5c98b5755d
#
_cell.length_a   1.000
_cell.length_b   1.000
_cell.length_c   1.000
_cell.angle_alpha   90.00
_cell.angle_beta   90.00
_cell.angle_gamma   90.00
#
_symmetry.space_group_name_H-M   'P 1'
#
loop_
_entity.id
_entity.type
_entity.pdbx_description
1 polymer ?
#
loop_
_entity_poly.entity_id
_entity_poly.type
_entity_poly.pdbx_seq_one_letter_code
_entity_poly.pdbx_strand_id
1 'polypeptide(L)'
;SLKKNKLTRKQFEKYIQTTRPYLKADLKITDLVSDLQINRTYISSFINSEYGMNFSNYINTLRFNEFNRLREHPSTKDKSTAELSEMAGFGSYRSYSRVLEMMKKA
;
A
#
# COMPACT_ATOMS: atom_id res chain seq x y z
N SER A 1 -19.63 -10.92 -13.09
CA SER A 1 -20.07 -9.61 -12.63
C SER A 1 -19.37 -9.24 -11.34
N LEU A 2 -19.35 -7.94 -11.07
CA LEU A 2 -18.76 -7.45 -9.84
C LEU A 2 -19.63 -7.83 -8.65
N LYS A 3 -18.99 -7.98 -7.49
CA LYS A 3 -19.69 -8.37 -6.29
C LYS A 3 -20.71 -7.33 -5.87
N LYS A 4 -21.86 -7.80 -5.44
CA LYS A 4 -22.89 -6.95 -4.87
C LYS A 4 -22.76 -6.85 -3.35
N ASN A 5 -22.13 -7.83 -2.73
CA ASN A 5 -21.93 -7.84 -1.28
C ASN A 5 -20.91 -6.80 -0.86
N LYS A 6 -21.15 -6.22 0.29
CA LYS A 6 -20.23 -5.24 0.84
C LYS A 6 -18.92 -5.89 1.23
N LEU A 7 -17.83 -5.21 0.91
CA LEU A 7 -16.52 -5.60 1.36
C LEU A 7 -16.37 -5.23 2.83
N THR A 8 -15.94 -6.16 3.66
CA THR A 8 -15.69 -5.87 5.07
C THR A 8 -14.23 -5.47 5.24
N ARG A 9 -13.97 -4.72 6.31
CA ARG A 9 -12.61 -4.34 6.66
C ARG A 9 -11.73 -5.56 6.88
N LYS A 10 -12.27 -6.59 7.53
CA LYS A 10 -11.56 -7.85 7.77
C LYS A 10 -11.16 -8.54 6.47
N GLN A 11 -12.08 -8.60 5.51
CA GLN A 11 -11.82 -9.20 4.20
C GLN A 11 -10.75 -8.41 3.45
N PHE A 12 -10.85 -7.10 3.46
CA PHE A 12 -9.91 -6.24 2.76
C PHE A 12 -8.51 -6.37 3.36
N GLU A 13 -8.40 -6.34 4.68
CA GLU A 13 -7.10 -6.44 5.35
C GLU A 13 -6.47 -7.81 5.13
N LYS A 14 -7.27 -8.87 5.08
CA LYS A 14 -6.76 -10.20 4.77
C LYS A 14 -6.18 -10.23 3.35
N TYR A 15 -6.87 -9.62 2.40
CA TYR A 15 -6.38 -9.51 1.03
C TYR A 15 -5.04 -8.74 0.99
N ILE A 16 -4.98 -7.60 1.66
CA ILE A 16 -3.76 -6.78 1.70
C ILE A 16 -2.60 -7.55 2.34
N GLN A 17 -2.84 -8.23 3.45
CA GLN A 17 -1.80 -8.97 4.16
C GLN A 17 -1.34 -10.21 3.41
N THR A 18 -2.25 -10.88 2.72
CA THR A 18 -1.96 -12.12 2.01
C THR A 18 -1.24 -11.86 0.69
N THR A 19 -1.73 -10.92 -0.11
CA THR A 19 -1.18 -10.66 -1.44
C THR A 19 -0.14 -9.55 -1.46
N ARG A 20 -0.15 -8.68 -0.47
CA ARG A 20 0.79 -7.57 -0.31
C ARG A 20 0.97 -6.75 -1.60
N PRO A 21 -0.13 -6.26 -2.17
CA PRO A 21 -0.06 -5.56 -3.47
C PRO A 21 0.76 -4.27 -3.42
N TYR A 22 0.89 -3.67 -2.25
CA TYR A 22 1.65 -2.42 -2.06
C TYR A 22 3.15 -2.59 -2.37
N LEU A 23 3.65 -3.82 -2.44
CA LEU A 23 5.06 -4.08 -2.78
C LEU A 23 5.33 -3.89 -4.28
N LYS A 24 4.29 -3.79 -5.09
CA LYS A 24 4.41 -3.52 -6.52
C LYS A 24 4.50 -2.00 -6.71
N ALA A 25 5.62 -1.52 -7.25
CA ALA A 25 5.87 -0.08 -7.34
C ALA A 25 4.88 0.66 -8.25
N ASP A 26 4.40 0.01 -9.30
CA ASP A 26 3.44 0.59 -10.23
C ASP A 26 2.00 0.15 -9.97
N LEU A 27 1.69 -0.21 -8.74
CA LEU A 27 0.35 -0.60 -8.35
C LEU A 27 -0.67 0.50 -8.66
N LYS A 28 -1.80 0.11 -9.25
CA LYS A 28 -2.92 0.99 -9.55
C LYS A 28 -4.18 0.45 -8.89
N ILE A 29 -5.13 1.34 -8.63
CA ILE A 29 -6.39 0.91 -8.03
C ILE A 29 -7.11 -0.12 -8.92
N THR A 30 -6.89 -0.05 -10.24
CA THR A 30 -7.47 -1.03 -11.18
C THR A 30 -6.95 -2.45 -10.95
N ASP A 31 -5.76 -2.58 -10.35
CA ASP A 31 -5.25 -3.90 -9.96
C ASP A 31 -6.12 -4.50 -8.85
N LEU A 32 -6.55 -3.67 -7.91
CA LEU A 32 -7.44 -4.10 -6.83
C LEU A 32 -8.83 -4.45 -7.39
N VAL A 33 -9.30 -3.68 -8.37
CA VAL A 33 -10.57 -3.97 -9.05
C VAL A 33 -10.51 -5.38 -9.65
N SER A 34 -9.43 -5.69 -10.33
CA SER A 34 -9.23 -6.99 -10.96
C SER A 34 -9.18 -8.11 -9.94
N ASP A 35 -8.41 -7.92 -8.88
CA ASP A 35 -8.22 -8.95 -7.84
C ASP A 35 -9.49 -9.20 -7.03
N LEU A 36 -10.19 -8.13 -6.64
CA LEU A 36 -11.34 -8.22 -5.74
C LEU A 36 -12.66 -8.39 -6.48
N GLN A 37 -12.67 -8.11 -7.79
CA GLN A 37 -13.90 -8.14 -8.58
C GLN A 37 -14.97 -7.19 -8.04
N ILE A 38 -14.50 -5.99 -7.64
CA ILE A 38 -15.34 -4.92 -7.10
C ILE A 38 -14.98 -3.65 -7.87
N ASN A 39 -15.96 -2.82 -8.19
CA ASN A 39 -15.73 -1.66 -9.03
C ASN A 39 -14.85 -0.62 -8.33
N ARG A 40 -14.22 0.23 -9.15
CA ARG A 40 -13.26 1.23 -8.70
C ARG A 40 -13.87 2.23 -7.71
N THR A 41 -15.06 2.72 -8.00
CA THR A 41 -15.72 3.71 -7.15
C THR A 41 -15.96 3.15 -5.75
N TYR A 42 -16.42 1.90 -5.68
CA TYR A 42 -16.64 1.25 -4.40
C TYR A 42 -15.34 1.11 -3.60
N ILE A 43 -14.27 0.63 -4.24
CA ILE A 43 -12.98 0.44 -3.56
C ILE A 43 -12.45 1.79 -3.05
N SER A 44 -12.51 2.82 -3.90
CA SER A 44 -12.05 4.16 -3.52
C SER A 44 -12.84 4.70 -2.32
N SER A 45 -14.16 4.56 -2.35
CA SER A 45 -15.04 4.99 -1.25
C SER A 45 -14.78 4.18 0.01
N PHE A 46 -14.56 2.88 -0.14
CA PHE A 46 -14.28 1.99 0.98
C PHE A 46 -13.00 2.43 1.71
N ILE A 47 -11.92 2.65 0.96
CA ILE A 47 -10.64 3.06 1.54
C ILE A 47 -10.79 4.40 2.25
N ASN A 48 -11.47 5.34 1.61
CA ASN A 48 -11.70 6.65 2.21
C ASN A 48 -12.51 6.55 3.50
N SER A 49 -13.57 5.78 3.47
CA SER A 49 -14.46 5.60 4.62
C SER A 49 -13.79 4.87 5.78
N GLU A 50 -13.08 3.77 5.48
CA GLU A 50 -12.50 2.92 6.52
C GLU A 50 -11.19 3.46 7.08
N TYR A 51 -10.38 4.11 6.24
CA TYR A 51 -9.04 4.53 6.63
C TYR A 51 -8.84 6.05 6.61
N GLY A 52 -9.82 6.81 6.15
CA GLY A 52 -9.73 8.27 6.14
C GLY A 52 -8.72 8.83 5.16
N MET A 53 -8.38 8.09 4.10
CA MET A 53 -7.39 8.55 3.14
C MET A 53 -7.70 8.01 1.76
N ASN A 54 -7.11 8.63 0.71
CA ASN A 54 -7.28 8.14 -0.64
C ASN A 54 -6.41 6.91 -0.88
N PHE A 55 -6.60 6.26 -2.02
CA PHE A 55 -5.87 5.04 -2.37
C PHE A 55 -4.36 5.25 -2.30
N SER A 56 -3.85 6.31 -2.92
CA SER A 56 -2.40 6.56 -2.96
C SER A 56 -1.81 6.72 -1.57
N ASN A 57 -2.45 7.49 -0.72
CA ASN A 57 -1.98 7.70 0.65
C ASN A 57 -2.06 6.43 1.47
N TYR A 58 -3.11 5.65 1.29
CA TYR A 58 -3.26 4.38 1.96
C TYR A 58 -2.11 3.43 1.59
N ILE A 59 -1.84 3.28 0.29
CA ILE A 59 -0.75 2.41 -0.18
C ILE A 59 0.61 2.90 0.32
N ASN A 60 0.84 4.21 0.27
CA ASN A 60 2.10 4.77 0.76
C ASN A 60 2.28 4.53 2.26
N THR A 61 1.20 4.59 3.04
CA THR A 61 1.27 4.28 4.47
C THR A 61 1.71 2.84 4.70
N LEU A 62 1.16 1.89 3.93
CA LEU A 62 1.56 0.49 4.02
C LEU A 62 3.04 0.30 3.65
N ARG A 63 3.50 0.99 2.61
CA ARG A 63 4.90 0.94 2.19
C ARG A 63 5.83 1.50 3.26
N PHE A 64 5.44 2.60 3.92
CA PHE A 64 6.23 3.16 5.01
C PHE A 64 6.34 2.21 6.18
N ASN A 65 5.24 1.58 6.54
CA ASN A 65 5.25 0.60 7.62
C ASN A 65 6.18 -0.56 7.29
N GLU A 66 6.17 -1.01 6.05
CA GLU A 66 7.05 -2.08 5.60
C GLU A 66 8.52 -1.63 5.60
N PHE A 67 8.79 -0.42 5.11
CA PHE A 67 10.14 0.15 5.13
C PHE A 67 10.68 0.18 6.56
N ASN A 68 9.90 0.67 7.50
CA ASN A 68 10.31 0.75 8.91
C ASN A 68 10.53 -0.63 9.52
N ARG A 69 9.69 -1.60 9.17
CA ARG A 69 9.86 -2.98 9.63
C ARG A 69 11.17 -3.57 9.12
N LEU A 70 11.46 -3.37 7.83
CA LEU A 70 12.68 -3.89 7.21
C LEU A 70 13.92 -3.25 7.79
N ARG A 71 13.86 -1.96 8.10
CA ARG A 71 15.00 -1.22 8.65
C ARG A 71 15.42 -1.75 10.02
N GLU A 72 14.48 -2.31 10.77
CA GLU A 72 14.75 -2.81 12.11
C GLU A 72 14.90 -4.32 12.19
N HIS A 73 14.50 -5.05 11.16
CA HIS A 73 14.55 -6.51 11.17
C HIS A 73 16.00 -7.00 11.03
N PRO A 74 16.43 -7.98 11.85
CA PRO A 74 17.83 -8.46 11.81
C PRO A 74 18.31 -8.90 10.43
N SER A 75 17.46 -9.46 9.59
CA SER A 75 17.87 -9.96 8.28
C SER A 75 18.01 -8.87 7.22
N THR A 76 17.48 -7.66 7.47
CA THR A 76 17.45 -6.58 6.47
C THR A 76 18.00 -5.25 6.98
N LYS A 77 18.22 -5.11 8.28
CA LYS A 77 18.60 -3.82 8.87
C LYS A 77 19.87 -3.20 8.29
N ASP A 78 20.75 -4.03 7.77
CA ASP A 78 22.04 -3.56 7.24
C ASP A 78 22.00 -3.27 5.74
N LYS A 79 20.85 -3.44 5.10
CA LYS A 79 20.69 -3.09 3.69
C LYS A 79 20.65 -1.58 3.52
N SER A 80 21.05 -1.12 2.32
CA SER A 80 21.03 0.31 2.02
C SER A 80 19.59 0.85 1.99
N THR A 81 19.46 2.16 2.17
CA THR A 81 18.17 2.82 2.08
C THR A 81 17.54 2.59 0.70
N ALA A 82 18.38 2.58 -0.36
CA ALA A 82 17.88 2.31 -1.71
C ALA A 82 17.28 0.91 -1.81
N GLU A 83 17.98 -0.09 -1.27
CA GLU A 83 17.49 -1.47 -1.27
C GLU A 83 16.19 -1.60 -0.46
N LEU A 84 16.15 -0.99 0.71
CA LEU A 84 14.95 -1.04 1.56
C LEU A 84 13.77 -0.36 0.88
N SER A 85 14.02 0.75 0.16
CA SER A 85 12.97 1.45 -0.58
C SER A 85 12.35 0.55 -1.66
N GLU A 86 13.18 -0.18 -2.38
CA GLU A 86 12.70 -1.12 -3.40
C GLU A 86 11.91 -2.26 -2.75
N MET A 87 12.43 -2.84 -1.68
CA MET A 87 11.77 -3.94 -0.99
C MET A 87 10.41 -3.55 -0.42
N ALA A 88 10.27 -2.29 0.00
CA ALA A 88 9.04 -1.80 0.58
C ALA A 88 8.00 -1.37 -0.46
N GLY A 89 8.34 -1.44 -1.74
CA GLY A 89 7.40 -1.14 -2.82
C GLY A 89 7.49 0.26 -3.40
N PHE A 90 8.41 1.12 -2.91
CA PHE A 90 8.55 2.48 -3.44
C PHE A 90 9.20 2.50 -4.82
N GLY A 91 9.91 1.46 -5.21
CA GLY A 91 10.58 1.39 -6.49
C GLY A 91 11.96 2.04 -6.52
N SER A 92 12.19 3.06 -5.70
CA SER A 92 13.49 3.75 -5.63
C SER A 92 13.57 4.57 -4.35
N TYR A 93 14.79 4.92 -3.97
CA TYR A 93 15.01 5.84 -2.86
C TYR A 93 14.36 7.20 -3.13
N ARG A 94 14.43 7.66 -4.37
CA ARG A 94 13.86 8.95 -4.76
C ARG A 94 12.35 9.00 -4.50
N SER A 95 11.65 7.94 -4.87
CA SER A 95 10.21 7.85 -4.61
C SER A 95 9.92 7.82 -3.11
N TYR A 96 10.68 7.03 -2.35
CA TYR A 96 10.55 6.99 -0.90
C TYR A 96 10.74 8.38 -0.29
N SER A 97 11.82 9.06 -0.66
CA SER A 97 12.17 10.37 -0.13
C SER A 97 11.08 11.41 -0.43
N ARG A 98 10.54 11.38 -1.65
CA ARG A 98 9.47 12.30 -2.05
C ARG A 98 8.21 12.08 -1.23
N VAL A 99 7.82 10.82 -1.03
CA VAL A 99 6.63 10.50 -0.25
C VAL A 99 6.85 10.87 1.22
N LEU A 100 8.05 10.61 1.75
CA LEU A 100 8.39 11.00 3.12
C LEU A 100 8.21 12.50 3.33
N GLU A 101 8.69 13.33 2.39
CA GLU A 101 8.51 14.77 2.47
C GLU A 101 7.04 15.17 2.45
N MET A 102 6.25 14.55 1.60
CA MET A 102 4.82 14.81 1.53
C MET A 102 4.13 14.49 2.87
N MET A 103 4.50 13.41 3.50
CA MET A 103 3.90 12.99 4.78
C MET A 103 4.29 13.90 5.93
N LYS A 104 5.48 14.46 5.91
CA LYS A 104 5.93 15.42 6.94
C LYS A 104 5.15 16.72 6.90
N LYS A 105 4.59 17.07 5.75
CA LYS A 105 3.83 18.31 5.57
C LYS A 105 2.35 18.16 5.89
N ALA A 106 1.90 16.93 6.04
CA ALA A 106 0.48 16.65 6.31
C ALA A 106 0.09 16.99 7.74
#